data_c384bd5f85b2f98d20cb40e8af599804
#
_entry.id   c384bd5f85b2f98d20cb40e8af599804
#
_cell.length_a   1.000
_cell.length_b   1.000
_cell.length_c   1.000
_cell.angle_alpha   90.00
_cell.angle_beta   90.00
_cell.angle_gamma   90.00
#
_symmetry.space_group_name_H-M   'P 1'
#
loop_
_entity.id
_entity.type
_entity.pdbx_description
1 polymer ?
#
loop_
_entity_poly.entity_id
_entity_poly.type
_entity_poly.pdbx_seq_one_letter_code
_entity_poly.pdbx_strand_id
1 'polypeptide(L)'
;MTLDVSSENQEAPIEVGGLPPSFASTSTSYSEQGNTIVEELDEAAQQKLEVIQSLLEPCDRATYGEKLRDAADKLGCSIRTVQRLVKRWEAEGVSAFMTSGRSDQGKYRISEFWQDFILKTYEAGNKGSRRMTPKQVAVRVQAKAREMGEDKPPSYKTVLRVLKPIMERKEKAKSIRSPGWRGSTLSVKTRDGEDLWIEHSNQVWQCDHTPADVLLVDQHGNPVGRPWLTVVIDSYSRCVMGVNVGFDAPSSQVVALALRHAMLPKPYGPEYKLHCEWGTYGKPVHFFTDGGRDFRSNHIQRIGADLGFSCHLRDRPPEGGIVERVFRTLNDQLFSTLPGYTGSNVQQRPEEADKEASLTLRELEQLVVRFLCDNYNQSIDARMGDQTRFQRWEAGLIAPPDLLEERHLDICLMKASRRTVQRGGYLQFENLMFRGEYLAGYAGETVSLRFNPSDITTVWVYRQEDNREVFLTRAFAQGLETEQLSYEEAKAISKRLREAGKVISNDGESRTGKSSACEAYFYTTGKKPIIPVVAA
;
A
#
# COMPACT_ATOMS: atom_id res chain seq x y z
N MET A 1 -27.84 -39.81 42.60
CA MET A 1 -27.98 -39.19 43.93
C MET A 1 -28.56 -37.83 43.63
N THR A 2 -29.86 -37.75 43.54
CA THR A 2 -30.80 -37.50 44.68
C THR A 2 -30.57 -36.10 45.22
N LEU A 3 -31.47 -35.19 45.28
CA LEU A 3 -32.91 -35.04 45.52
C LEU A 3 -33.11 -33.54 45.53
N ASP A 4 -34.02 -32.92 45.01
CA ASP A 4 -35.49 -32.90 45.30
C ASP A 4 -35.94 -31.67 46.08
N VAL A 5 -36.98 -31.02 45.56
CA VAL A 5 -38.27 -30.74 46.19
C VAL A 5 -38.31 -29.45 47.03
N SER A 6 -39.21 -28.56 46.98
CA SER A 6 -40.65 -28.44 46.75
C SER A 6 -41.06 -27.01 47.05
N SER A 7 -41.96 -26.43 46.40
CA SER A 7 -43.42 -26.36 46.53
C SER A 7 -43.98 -25.26 47.45
N GLU A 8 -45.00 -24.62 46.90
CA GLU A 8 -46.27 -24.16 47.51
C GLU A 8 -46.25 -22.81 48.24
N ASN A 9 -47.16 -21.89 48.07
CA ASN A 9 -48.65 -21.95 47.95
C ASN A 9 -49.20 -20.60 47.49
N GLN A 10 -50.12 -20.58 46.56
CA GLN A 10 -51.48 -20.10 46.56
C GLN A 10 -51.92 -19.08 47.64
N GLU A 11 -52.51 -17.97 47.17
CA GLU A 11 -53.83 -17.51 47.54
C GLU A 11 -54.27 -16.37 46.61
N ALA A 12 -55.40 -16.53 45.94
CA ALA A 12 -56.33 -15.52 45.43
C ALA A 12 -57.62 -15.59 46.31
N PRO A 13 -58.62 -14.78 46.15
CA PRO A 13 -58.88 -13.51 45.45
C PRO A 13 -59.63 -12.47 46.34
N ILE A 14 -59.94 -11.26 45.80
CA ILE A 14 -61.27 -10.59 46.03
C ILE A 14 -61.39 -9.49 44.92
N GLU A 15 -62.50 -9.58 44.14
CA GLU A 15 -63.06 -8.56 43.28
C GLU A 15 -63.72 -7.43 44.07
N VAL A 16 -63.53 -6.19 43.67
CA VAL A 16 -64.55 -5.13 43.76
C VAL A 16 -64.32 -4.12 42.60
N GLY A 17 -65.34 -4.07 41.74
CA GLY A 17 -65.99 -2.93 41.15
C GLY A 17 -65.24 -1.85 40.38
N GLY A 18 -65.27 -1.91 39.07
CA GLY A 18 -65.74 -0.92 38.13
C GLY A 18 -65.13 0.49 38.08
N LEU A 19 -64.23 0.69 37.06
CA LEU A 19 -64.10 1.96 36.37
C LEU A 19 -63.53 1.67 34.96
N PRO A 20 -63.76 2.49 33.92
CA PRO A 20 -63.51 2.12 32.51
C PRO A 20 -61.98 2.06 32.16
N PRO A 21 -61.57 1.34 31.10
CA PRO A 21 -60.21 1.01 30.87
C PRO A 21 -59.36 2.24 30.53
N SER A 22 -58.48 2.60 31.46
CA SER A 22 -57.38 3.50 31.18
C SER A 22 -56.39 2.77 30.28
N PHE A 23 -56.08 3.40 29.22
CA PHE A 23 -54.95 3.03 28.36
C PHE A 23 -53.66 2.95 29.18
N ALA A 24 -53.28 1.76 29.59
CA ALA A 24 -51.95 1.49 30.11
C ALA A 24 -51.58 0.06 29.76
N SER A 25 -50.60 -0.06 28.93
CA SER A 25 -49.70 -1.19 28.69
C SER A 25 -49.52 -1.58 27.24
N THR A 26 -48.84 -0.71 26.48
CA THR A 26 -48.08 -1.10 25.29
C THR A 26 -46.86 -0.17 25.09
N SER A 27 -46.16 0.18 26.17
CA SER A 27 -45.04 1.13 26.11
C SER A 27 -43.67 0.49 26.20
N THR A 28 -43.54 -0.84 26.14
CA THR A 28 -42.21 -1.46 26.32
C THR A 28 -41.63 -2.08 25.05
N SER A 29 -42.41 -2.19 23.96
CA SER A 29 -41.87 -2.70 22.68
C SER A 29 -41.60 -1.62 21.61
N TYR A 30 -42.07 -0.39 21.86
CA TYR A 30 -41.87 0.72 20.91
C TYR A 30 -40.58 1.51 21.15
N SER A 31 -39.93 1.41 22.31
CA SER A 31 -38.73 2.19 22.60
C SER A 31 -37.47 1.65 21.93
N GLU A 32 -37.33 0.34 21.78
CA GLU A 32 -36.14 -0.23 21.13
C GLU A 32 -36.21 -0.12 19.60
N GLN A 33 -37.37 -0.30 18.99
CA GLN A 33 -37.55 -0.07 17.56
C GLN A 33 -37.53 1.41 17.18
N GLY A 34 -38.00 2.29 18.09
CA GLY A 34 -37.97 3.74 17.87
C GLY A 34 -36.55 4.31 17.84
N ASN A 35 -35.67 3.85 18.71
CA ASN A 35 -34.28 4.33 18.75
C ASN A 35 -33.46 3.89 17.53
N THR A 36 -33.67 2.66 17.06
CA THR A 36 -32.96 2.16 15.85
C THR A 36 -33.41 2.91 14.59
N ILE A 37 -34.68 3.33 14.51
CA ILE A 37 -35.20 4.08 13.36
C ILE A 37 -34.75 5.56 13.40
N VAL A 38 -34.56 6.11 14.60
CA VAL A 38 -34.10 7.50 14.77
C VAL A 38 -32.65 7.69 14.39
N GLU A 39 -31.80 6.67 14.55
CA GLU A 39 -30.41 6.69 14.11
C GLU A 39 -30.26 6.67 12.58
N GLU A 40 -31.25 6.22 11.83
CA GLU A 40 -31.27 6.24 10.35
C GLU A 40 -31.86 7.51 9.73
N LEU A 41 -32.41 8.42 10.53
CA LEU A 41 -32.97 9.67 10.07
C LEU A 41 -31.87 10.70 9.78
N ASP A 42 -32.04 11.48 8.72
CA ASP A 42 -31.16 12.62 8.45
C ASP A 42 -31.32 13.72 9.52
N GLU A 43 -30.29 14.56 9.70
CA GLU A 43 -30.27 15.63 10.71
C GLU A 43 -31.53 16.51 10.69
N ALA A 44 -32.05 16.79 9.48
CA ALA A 44 -33.25 17.60 9.30
C ALA A 44 -34.55 16.88 9.74
N ALA A 45 -34.59 15.55 9.59
CA ALA A 45 -35.72 14.73 10.06
C ALA A 45 -35.66 14.54 11.57
N GLN A 46 -34.46 14.38 12.15
CA GLN A 46 -34.26 14.32 13.60
C GLN A 46 -34.71 15.62 14.27
N GLN A 47 -34.31 16.77 13.75
CA GLN A 47 -34.76 18.08 14.27
C GLN A 47 -36.27 18.26 14.21
N LYS A 48 -36.95 17.82 13.14
CA LYS A 48 -38.42 17.85 13.03
C LYS A 48 -39.07 16.92 14.04
N LEU A 49 -38.47 15.74 14.29
CA LEU A 49 -38.96 14.78 15.24
C LEU A 49 -38.96 15.36 16.67
N GLU A 50 -37.82 15.94 17.09
CA GLU A 50 -37.66 16.55 18.41
C GLU A 50 -38.68 17.68 18.65
N VAL A 51 -38.85 18.55 17.65
CA VAL A 51 -39.79 19.68 17.74
C VAL A 51 -41.23 19.19 17.84
N ILE A 52 -41.60 18.13 17.13
CA ILE A 52 -42.96 17.60 17.17
C ILE A 52 -43.20 16.82 18.46
N GLN A 53 -42.25 16.09 18.98
CA GLN A 53 -42.36 15.42 20.28
C GLN A 53 -42.59 16.43 21.40
N SER A 54 -41.92 17.58 21.39
CA SER A 54 -42.13 18.65 22.36
C SER A 54 -43.52 19.30 22.27
N LEU A 55 -44.18 19.28 21.11
CA LEU A 55 -45.54 19.75 20.90
C LEU A 55 -46.62 18.78 21.38
N LEU A 56 -46.30 17.48 21.48
CA LEU A 56 -47.22 16.43 21.92
C LEU A 56 -47.25 16.29 23.43
N GLU A 57 -46.35 16.95 24.16
CA GLU A 57 -46.42 17.00 25.63
C GLU A 57 -47.70 17.68 26.10
N PRO A 58 -48.43 17.11 27.06
CA PRO A 58 -49.65 17.68 27.57
C PRO A 58 -49.45 19.11 28.12
N CYS A 59 -50.22 20.07 27.62
CA CYS A 59 -50.17 21.46 28.07
C CYS A 59 -51.53 22.14 27.88
N ASP A 60 -51.72 23.30 28.52
CA ASP A 60 -52.91 24.11 28.35
C ASP A 60 -52.98 24.78 26.98
N ARG A 61 -54.16 25.26 26.58
CA ARG A 61 -54.39 25.81 25.22
C ARG A 61 -53.55 27.04 24.91
N ALA A 62 -53.22 27.87 25.91
CA ALA A 62 -52.42 29.07 25.72
C ALA A 62 -50.96 28.71 25.46
N THR A 63 -50.39 27.84 26.27
CA THR A 63 -49.02 27.31 26.13
C THR A 63 -48.84 26.52 24.83
N TYR A 64 -49.85 25.77 24.38
CA TYR A 64 -49.79 25.09 23.08
C TYR A 64 -49.68 26.07 21.93
N GLY A 65 -50.36 27.24 22.00
CA GLY A 65 -50.24 28.29 20.99
C GLY A 65 -48.84 28.94 20.93
N GLU A 66 -48.15 29.03 22.06
CA GLU A 66 -46.75 29.49 22.13
C GLU A 66 -45.78 28.44 21.59
N LYS A 67 -45.93 27.21 22.05
CA LYS A 67 -45.12 26.07 21.52
C LYS A 67 -45.24 25.94 20.00
N LEU A 68 -46.41 26.18 19.39
CA LEU A 68 -46.61 26.16 17.96
C LEU A 68 -45.86 27.30 17.22
N ARG A 69 -45.76 28.49 17.83
CA ARG A 69 -44.97 29.60 17.24
C ARG A 69 -43.49 29.31 17.32
N ASP A 70 -43.01 28.86 18.45
CA ASP A 70 -41.61 28.46 18.65
C ASP A 70 -41.21 27.33 17.72
N ALA A 71 -42.07 26.34 17.50
CA ALA A 71 -41.83 25.25 16.57
C ALA A 71 -41.78 25.75 15.11
N ALA A 72 -42.63 26.71 14.76
CA ALA A 72 -42.63 27.32 13.42
C ALA A 72 -41.32 28.11 13.16
N ASP A 73 -40.84 28.84 14.16
CA ASP A 73 -39.59 29.59 14.10
C ASP A 73 -38.38 28.67 14.05
N LYS A 74 -38.33 27.62 14.89
CA LYS A 74 -37.25 26.62 14.89
C LYS A 74 -37.12 25.87 13.55
N LEU A 75 -38.27 25.55 12.92
CA LEU A 75 -38.33 24.83 11.65
C LEU A 75 -38.29 25.76 10.43
N GLY A 76 -38.30 27.09 10.62
CA GLY A 76 -38.32 28.08 9.54
C GLY A 76 -39.54 27.94 8.64
N CYS A 77 -40.71 27.57 9.20
CA CYS A 77 -41.92 27.33 8.42
C CYS A 77 -43.18 27.93 9.07
N SER A 78 -44.29 27.95 8.35
CA SER A 78 -45.54 28.50 8.88
C SER A 78 -46.17 27.57 9.96
N ILE A 79 -46.89 28.14 10.93
CA ILE A 79 -47.69 27.42 11.94
C ILE A 79 -48.59 26.36 11.30
N ARG A 80 -49.21 26.68 10.15
CA ARG A 80 -50.03 25.73 9.40
C ARG A 80 -49.23 24.54 8.85
N THR A 81 -47.94 24.73 8.54
CA THR A 81 -47.07 23.65 8.15
C THR A 81 -46.73 22.74 9.32
N VAL A 82 -46.47 23.31 10.51
CA VAL A 82 -46.24 22.56 11.74
C VAL A 82 -47.48 21.74 12.10
N GLN A 83 -48.67 22.34 12.07
CA GLN A 83 -49.93 21.61 12.33
C GLN A 83 -50.15 20.45 11.35
N ARG A 84 -49.79 20.61 10.08
CA ARG A 84 -49.85 19.52 9.11
C ARG A 84 -48.83 18.42 9.39
N LEU A 85 -47.65 18.77 9.89
CA LEU A 85 -46.62 17.80 10.29
C LEU A 85 -47.08 17.01 11.54
N VAL A 86 -47.70 17.67 12.54
CA VAL A 86 -48.28 17.01 13.71
C VAL A 86 -49.34 16.01 13.27
N LYS A 87 -50.33 16.43 12.47
CA LYS A 87 -51.39 15.52 11.98
C LYS A 87 -50.82 14.33 11.18
N ARG A 88 -49.76 14.56 10.43
CA ARG A 88 -49.11 13.50 9.67
C ARG A 88 -48.36 12.55 10.58
N TRP A 89 -47.71 13.08 11.61
CA TRP A 89 -47.08 12.28 12.67
C TRP A 89 -48.09 11.40 13.42
N GLU A 90 -49.24 11.95 13.77
CA GLU A 90 -50.32 11.20 14.43
C GLU A 90 -50.86 10.05 13.55
N ALA A 91 -50.85 10.21 12.23
CA ALA A 91 -51.35 9.22 11.28
C ALA A 91 -50.29 8.17 10.88
N GLU A 92 -49.03 8.57 10.70
CA GLU A 92 -47.99 7.78 10.03
C GLU A 92 -46.79 7.48 10.96
N GLY A 93 -46.72 8.06 12.15
CA GLY A 93 -45.58 7.90 13.08
C GLY A 93 -44.28 8.40 12.47
N VAL A 94 -43.16 7.73 12.79
CA VAL A 94 -41.82 8.07 12.31
C VAL A 94 -41.70 8.10 10.77
N SER A 95 -42.52 7.31 10.07
CA SER A 95 -42.54 7.27 8.61
C SER A 95 -42.98 8.61 7.98
N ALA A 96 -43.64 9.48 8.74
CA ALA A 96 -43.99 10.83 8.29
C ALA A 96 -42.81 11.72 7.96
N PHE A 97 -41.63 11.45 8.53
CA PHE A 97 -40.37 12.17 8.32
C PHE A 97 -39.40 11.45 7.37
N MET A 98 -39.65 10.18 7.12
CA MET A 98 -38.93 9.50 6.06
C MET A 98 -39.31 10.16 4.73
N THR A 99 -38.34 10.72 4.05
CA THR A 99 -38.52 11.21 2.68
C THR A 99 -38.90 10.03 1.81
N SER A 100 -40.21 9.83 1.60
CA SER A 100 -40.68 8.90 0.58
C SER A 100 -40.12 9.44 -0.76
N GLY A 101 -39.09 8.76 -1.26
CA GLY A 101 -38.55 9.08 -2.58
C GLY A 101 -39.72 9.15 -3.58
N ARG A 102 -39.73 10.17 -4.41
CA ARG A 102 -40.75 10.28 -5.47
C ARG A 102 -40.80 8.94 -6.20
N SER A 103 -42.02 8.47 -6.50
CA SER A 103 -42.24 7.20 -7.23
C SER A 103 -41.58 7.13 -8.62
N ASP A 104 -41.08 8.27 -9.12
CA ASP A 104 -40.32 8.44 -10.35
C ASP A 104 -38.79 8.58 -10.11
N GLN A 105 -38.33 8.49 -8.84
CA GLN A 105 -36.90 8.57 -8.50
C GLN A 105 -36.17 7.35 -9.07
N GLY A 106 -35.17 7.61 -9.92
CA GLY A 106 -34.42 6.55 -10.61
C GLY A 106 -35.00 6.12 -11.96
N LYS A 107 -36.21 6.58 -12.33
CA LYS A 107 -36.79 6.31 -13.65
C LYS A 107 -36.46 7.45 -14.62
N TYR A 108 -35.98 7.09 -15.80
CA TYR A 108 -35.72 8.05 -16.86
C TYR A 108 -36.98 8.21 -17.73
N ARG A 109 -37.32 9.47 -18.08
CA ARG A 109 -38.45 9.78 -18.99
C ARG A 109 -38.06 9.64 -20.47
N ILE A 110 -37.16 8.72 -20.79
CA ILE A 110 -36.73 8.42 -22.16
C ILE A 110 -36.91 6.92 -22.40
N SER A 111 -37.07 6.53 -23.65
CA SER A 111 -37.22 5.14 -24.03
C SER A 111 -36.00 4.32 -23.62
N GLU A 112 -36.18 3.01 -23.38
CA GLU A 112 -35.09 2.06 -23.09
C GLU A 112 -34.05 2.06 -24.22
N PHE A 113 -34.49 2.22 -25.48
CA PHE A 113 -33.60 2.36 -26.62
C PHE A 113 -32.58 3.49 -26.43
N TRP A 114 -33.02 4.69 -26.03
CA TRP A 114 -32.11 5.81 -25.82
C TRP A 114 -31.21 5.62 -24.60
N GLN A 115 -31.71 5.00 -23.52
CA GLN A 115 -30.87 4.69 -22.37
C GLN A 115 -29.74 3.74 -22.80
N ASP A 116 -30.06 2.68 -23.48
CA ASP A 116 -29.12 1.66 -23.94
C ASP A 116 -28.13 2.23 -24.96
N PHE A 117 -28.60 3.03 -25.91
CA PHE A 117 -27.74 3.71 -26.88
C PHE A 117 -26.72 4.64 -26.22
N ILE A 118 -27.15 5.45 -25.23
CA ILE A 118 -26.28 6.36 -24.49
C ILE A 118 -25.20 5.57 -23.74
N LEU A 119 -25.58 4.50 -23.03
CA LEU A 119 -24.67 3.65 -22.26
C LEU A 119 -23.66 2.96 -23.16
N LYS A 120 -24.12 2.26 -24.20
CA LYS A 120 -23.25 1.54 -25.16
C LYS A 120 -22.30 2.49 -25.90
N THR A 121 -22.79 3.67 -26.29
CA THR A 121 -21.97 4.67 -26.96
C THR A 121 -20.86 5.18 -26.04
N TYR A 122 -21.17 5.44 -24.77
CA TYR A 122 -20.20 5.90 -23.78
C TYR A 122 -19.17 4.80 -23.46
N GLU A 123 -19.60 3.55 -23.29
CA GLU A 123 -18.72 2.43 -23.02
C GLU A 123 -17.77 2.15 -24.19
N ALA A 124 -18.32 2.07 -25.42
CA ALA A 124 -17.52 1.87 -26.62
C ALA A 124 -16.50 3.00 -26.84
N GLY A 125 -16.91 4.24 -26.56
CA GLY A 125 -16.05 5.41 -26.68
C GLY A 125 -15.01 5.56 -25.57
N ASN A 126 -15.07 4.74 -24.51
CA ASN A 126 -14.13 4.75 -23.40
C ASN A 126 -13.40 3.38 -23.23
N LYS A 127 -13.41 2.56 -24.27
CA LYS A 127 -12.70 1.28 -24.29
C LYS A 127 -11.25 1.48 -24.74
N GLY A 128 -10.30 0.86 -24.04
CA GLY A 128 -8.86 0.98 -24.34
C GLY A 128 -8.33 2.40 -24.09
N SER A 129 -7.58 2.96 -25.04
CA SER A 129 -6.99 4.30 -24.96
C SER A 129 -7.98 5.44 -25.22
N ARG A 130 -9.19 5.13 -25.67
CA ARG A 130 -10.19 6.13 -26.05
C ARG A 130 -10.76 6.83 -24.81
N ARG A 131 -11.10 8.12 -24.98
CA ARG A 131 -11.70 8.99 -23.93
C ARG A 131 -12.80 9.83 -24.52
N MET A 132 -14.04 9.35 -24.41
CA MET A 132 -15.23 10.05 -24.87
C MET A 132 -15.89 10.80 -23.73
N THR A 133 -16.18 12.08 -23.97
CA THR A 133 -16.89 12.94 -23.01
C THR A 133 -18.41 12.79 -23.16
N PRO A 134 -19.20 13.09 -22.10
CA PRO A 134 -20.67 13.12 -22.22
C PRO A 134 -21.21 14.06 -23.31
N LYS A 135 -20.48 15.15 -23.59
CA LYS A 135 -20.84 16.08 -24.67
C LYS A 135 -20.74 15.43 -26.06
N GLN A 136 -19.70 14.62 -26.28
CA GLN A 136 -19.53 13.86 -27.52
C GLN A 136 -20.59 12.75 -27.65
N VAL A 137 -21.00 12.12 -26.53
CA VAL A 137 -22.15 11.18 -26.55
C VAL A 137 -23.43 11.91 -26.97
N ALA A 138 -23.70 13.09 -26.40
CA ALA A 138 -24.89 13.87 -26.78
C ALA A 138 -24.91 14.25 -28.27
N VAL A 139 -23.76 14.59 -28.86
CA VAL A 139 -23.66 14.84 -30.32
C VAL A 139 -24.04 13.59 -31.13
N ARG A 140 -23.59 12.40 -30.68
CA ARG A 140 -23.94 11.13 -31.35
C ARG A 140 -25.41 10.78 -31.18
N VAL A 141 -26.01 11.07 -30.03
CA VAL A 141 -27.44 10.92 -29.78
C VAL A 141 -28.23 11.79 -30.77
N GLN A 142 -27.83 13.05 -30.96
CA GLN A 142 -28.47 13.94 -31.94
C GLN A 142 -28.30 13.44 -33.36
N ALA A 143 -27.13 12.95 -33.75
CA ALA A 143 -26.89 12.38 -35.06
C ALA A 143 -27.80 11.16 -35.30
N LYS A 144 -27.90 10.25 -34.32
CA LYS A 144 -28.75 9.06 -34.39
C LYS A 144 -30.25 9.41 -34.50
N ALA A 145 -30.71 10.43 -33.76
CA ALA A 145 -32.08 10.90 -33.84
C ALA A 145 -32.45 11.43 -35.24
N ARG A 146 -31.51 12.19 -35.87
CA ARG A 146 -31.70 12.65 -37.26
C ARG A 146 -31.80 11.46 -38.24
N GLU A 147 -30.97 10.44 -38.09
CA GLU A 147 -31.07 9.23 -38.92
C GLU A 147 -32.41 8.53 -38.77
N MET A 148 -32.99 8.56 -37.55
CA MET A 148 -34.28 7.94 -37.27
C MET A 148 -35.48 8.81 -37.56
N GLY A 149 -35.26 10.07 -37.95
CA GLY A 149 -36.34 11.05 -38.17
C GLY A 149 -37.05 11.49 -36.91
N GLU A 150 -36.37 11.45 -35.74
CA GLU A 150 -36.94 11.82 -34.44
C GLU A 150 -36.67 13.30 -34.15
N ASP A 151 -37.72 14.12 -34.06
CA ASP A 151 -37.61 15.57 -33.88
C ASP A 151 -37.17 16.01 -32.48
N LYS A 152 -37.35 15.18 -31.47
CA LYS A 152 -37.07 15.48 -30.05
C LYS A 152 -36.07 14.52 -29.42
N PRO A 153 -34.78 14.60 -29.77
CA PRO A 153 -33.75 13.75 -29.16
C PRO A 153 -33.55 14.06 -27.67
N PRO A 154 -33.03 13.10 -26.88
CA PRO A 154 -32.64 13.35 -25.52
C PRO A 154 -31.68 14.54 -25.39
N SER A 155 -32.01 15.47 -24.49
CA SER A 155 -31.18 16.64 -24.23
C SER A 155 -29.84 16.26 -23.58
N TYR A 156 -28.84 17.14 -23.68
CA TYR A 156 -27.55 16.95 -22.99
C TYR A 156 -27.71 16.72 -21.48
N LYS A 157 -28.66 17.43 -20.82
CA LYS A 157 -28.96 17.21 -19.39
C LYS A 157 -29.48 15.79 -19.13
N THR A 158 -30.25 15.23 -20.04
CA THR A 158 -30.76 13.86 -19.97
C THR A 158 -29.62 12.84 -20.16
N VAL A 159 -28.74 13.06 -21.13
CA VAL A 159 -27.53 12.22 -21.33
C VAL A 159 -26.65 12.24 -20.10
N LEU A 160 -26.40 13.40 -19.51
CA LEU A 160 -25.64 13.49 -18.23
C LEU A 160 -26.31 12.72 -17.10
N ARG A 161 -27.63 12.80 -16.97
CA ARG A 161 -28.38 12.09 -15.92
C ARG A 161 -28.25 10.58 -16.07
N VAL A 162 -28.33 10.06 -17.31
CA VAL A 162 -28.15 8.62 -17.58
C VAL A 162 -26.71 8.16 -17.30
N LEU A 163 -25.72 8.97 -17.64
CA LEU A 163 -24.30 8.63 -17.45
C LEU A 163 -23.81 8.84 -16.01
N LYS A 164 -24.53 9.63 -15.20
CA LYS A 164 -24.13 10.00 -13.83
C LYS A 164 -23.76 8.80 -12.96
N PRO A 165 -24.54 7.71 -12.86
CA PRO A 165 -24.19 6.55 -12.05
C PRO A 165 -22.89 5.87 -12.48
N ILE A 166 -22.63 5.80 -13.81
CA ILE A 166 -21.38 5.22 -14.33
C ILE A 166 -20.21 6.15 -14.06
N MET A 167 -20.40 7.45 -14.21
CA MET A 167 -19.36 8.44 -13.94
C MET A 167 -19.00 8.46 -12.44
N GLU A 168 -19.99 8.46 -11.55
CA GLU A 168 -19.77 8.40 -10.11
C GLU A 168 -19.09 7.09 -9.69
N ARG A 169 -19.48 5.96 -10.29
CA ARG A 169 -18.79 4.68 -10.06
C ARG A 169 -17.33 4.74 -10.52
N LYS A 170 -17.07 5.33 -11.70
CA LYS A 170 -15.70 5.55 -12.20
C LYS A 170 -14.92 6.56 -11.34
N GLU A 171 -15.58 7.59 -10.83
CA GLU A 171 -14.96 8.54 -9.90
C GLU A 171 -14.66 7.92 -8.55
N LYS A 172 -15.59 7.14 -7.99
CA LYS A 172 -15.33 6.35 -6.78
C LYS A 172 -14.16 5.38 -6.98
N ALA A 173 -14.08 4.72 -8.13
CA ALA A 173 -12.93 3.88 -8.49
C ALA A 173 -11.62 4.68 -8.68
N LYS A 174 -11.71 5.99 -9.07
CA LYS A 174 -10.58 6.91 -9.12
C LYS A 174 -10.25 7.55 -7.76
N SER A 175 -11.14 7.48 -6.78
CA SER A 175 -11.03 8.19 -5.49
C SER A 175 -9.81 7.77 -4.66
N ILE A 176 -9.27 6.57 -4.90
CA ILE A 176 -7.97 6.14 -4.36
C ILE A 176 -6.84 7.11 -4.78
N ARG A 177 -7.01 7.83 -5.89
CA ARG A 177 -6.04 8.78 -6.45
C ARG A 177 -6.36 10.25 -6.21
N SER A 178 -7.59 10.56 -5.81
CA SER A 178 -8.06 11.96 -5.83
C SER A 178 -7.62 12.73 -4.60
N PRO A 179 -7.24 14.01 -4.77
CA PRO A 179 -6.87 14.89 -3.67
C PRO A 179 -7.99 15.21 -2.69
N GLY A 180 -9.12 14.62 -2.75
CA GLY A 180 -10.28 14.91 -1.92
C GLY A 180 -10.81 13.71 -1.13
N TRP A 181 -10.03 12.63 -1.02
CA TRP A 181 -10.47 11.48 -0.24
C TRP A 181 -10.55 11.86 1.25
N ARG A 182 -11.76 12.01 1.74
CA ARG A 182 -12.07 12.27 3.14
C ARG A 182 -12.85 11.08 3.68
N GLY A 183 -12.17 10.24 4.47
CA GLY A 183 -12.82 9.19 5.25
C GLY A 183 -13.49 8.04 4.46
N SER A 184 -13.33 7.95 3.13
CA SER A 184 -13.76 6.76 2.41
C SER A 184 -12.80 5.60 2.66
N THR A 185 -13.31 4.40 2.70
CA THR A 185 -12.56 3.17 2.91
C THR A 185 -11.52 3.00 1.80
N LEU A 186 -10.25 2.81 2.19
CA LEU A 186 -9.17 2.57 1.25
C LEU A 186 -9.17 1.09 0.86
N SER A 187 -9.19 0.79 -0.43
CA SER A 187 -9.05 -0.58 -0.92
C SER A 187 -7.99 -0.68 -2.00
N VAL A 188 -7.36 -1.83 -2.11
CA VAL A 188 -6.50 -2.24 -3.22
C VAL A 188 -7.05 -3.53 -3.81
N LYS A 189 -6.93 -3.70 -5.13
CA LYS A 189 -7.34 -4.93 -5.79
C LYS A 189 -6.19 -5.93 -5.80
N THR A 190 -6.50 -7.17 -5.42
CA THR A 190 -5.61 -8.30 -5.65
C THR A 190 -5.69 -8.71 -7.12
N ARG A 191 -4.71 -9.46 -7.61
CA ARG A 191 -4.69 -9.97 -8.98
C ARG A 191 -5.90 -10.86 -9.29
N ASP A 192 -6.45 -11.53 -8.28
CA ASP A 192 -7.62 -12.39 -8.40
C ASP A 192 -8.93 -11.59 -8.47
N GLY A 193 -8.83 -10.25 -8.43
CA GLY A 193 -9.96 -9.34 -8.57
C GLY A 193 -10.69 -9.02 -7.27
N GLU A 194 -10.24 -9.51 -6.15
CA GLU A 194 -10.80 -9.23 -4.83
C GLU A 194 -10.40 -7.84 -4.35
N ASP A 195 -11.33 -7.13 -3.70
CA ASP A 195 -11.07 -5.85 -3.06
C ASP A 195 -10.57 -6.10 -1.63
N LEU A 196 -9.30 -5.80 -1.38
CA LEU A 196 -8.71 -5.81 -0.06
C LEU A 196 -8.88 -4.44 0.58
N TRP A 197 -9.67 -4.36 1.64
CA TRP A 197 -9.88 -3.14 2.42
C TRP A 197 -8.70 -2.90 3.36
N ILE A 198 -8.25 -1.64 3.45
CA ILE A 198 -7.10 -1.26 4.27
C ILE A 198 -7.63 -0.49 5.48
N GLU A 199 -7.55 -1.12 6.64
CA GLU A 199 -8.18 -0.67 7.87
C GLU A 199 -7.18 -0.22 8.94
N HIS A 200 -5.93 -0.74 8.89
CA HIS A 200 -4.94 -0.50 9.91
C HIS A 200 -3.50 -0.40 9.35
N SER A 201 -2.61 0.16 10.16
CA SER A 201 -1.18 0.26 9.84
C SER A 201 -0.53 -1.12 9.76
N ASN A 202 0.47 -1.26 8.92
CA ASN A 202 1.17 -2.53 8.63
C ASN A 202 0.29 -3.62 7.99
N GLN A 203 -0.95 -3.31 7.61
CA GLN A 203 -1.77 -4.27 6.86
C GLN A 203 -1.29 -4.41 5.42
N VAL A 204 -1.09 -3.30 4.72
CA VAL A 204 -0.67 -3.29 3.31
C VAL A 204 0.50 -2.35 3.12
N TRP A 205 1.63 -2.90 2.70
CA TRP A 205 2.75 -2.10 2.24
C TRP A 205 2.85 -2.13 0.72
N GLN A 206 3.29 -1.03 0.14
CA GLN A 206 3.58 -0.91 -1.28
C GLN A 206 5.05 -0.56 -1.49
N CYS A 207 5.65 -1.13 -2.54
CA CYS A 207 7.03 -0.86 -2.92
C CYS A 207 7.12 -0.49 -4.39
N ASP A 208 8.05 0.43 -4.70
CA ASP A 208 8.34 0.83 -6.07
C ASP A 208 9.75 1.42 -6.18
N HIS A 209 10.24 1.57 -7.43
CA HIS A 209 11.55 2.08 -7.76
C HIS A 209 11.47 3.30 -8.67
N THR A 210 12.38 4.25 -8.48
CA THR A 210 12.60 5.35 -9.43
C THR A 210 14.06 5.74 -9.48
N PRO A 211 14.62 6.12 -10.63
CA PRO A 211 15.90 6.81 -10.65
C PRO A 211 15.72 8.20 -10.01
N ALA A 212 16.60 8.57 -9.07
CA ALA A 212 16.60 9.91 -8.50
C ALA A 212 17.03 10.94 -9.54
N ASP A 213 16.35 12.08 -9.58
CA ASP A 213 16.64 13.13 -10.56
C ASP A 213 17.84 14.02 -10.15
N VAL A 214 18.92 13.38 -9.69
CA VAL A 214 20.15 14.03 -9.23
C VAL A 214 21.36 13.23 -9.73
N LEU A 215 22.36 13.92 -10.29
CA LEU A 215 23.66 13.35 -10.63
C LEU A 215 24.58 13.36 -9.42
N LEU A 216 25.25 12.24 -9.19
CA LEU A 216 26.18 12.08 -8.09
C LEU A 216 27.62 11.96 -8.59
N VAL A 217 28.54 12.25 -7.69
CA VAL A 217 29.98 12.09 -7.92
C VAL A 217 30.59 11.07 -6.95
N ASP A 218 31.75 10.54 -7.31
CA ASP A 218 32.57 9.73 -6.42
C ASP A 218 33.35 10.63 -5.41
N GLN A 219 34.15 10.03 -4.54
CA GLN A 219 34.99 10.72 -3.56
C GLN A 219 36.06 11.63 -4.21
N HIS A 220 36.31 11.49 -5.49
CA HIS A 220 37.27 12.27 -6.26
C HIS A 220 36.61 13.36 -7.11
N GLY A 221 35.28 13.49 -7.05
CA GLY A 221 34.51 14.46 -7.82
C GLY A 221 34.17 14.00 -9.24
N ASN A 222 34.41 12.73 -9.61
CA ASN A 222 34.07 12.24 -10.93
C ASN A 222 32.57 11.86 -10.97
N PRO A 223 31.85 12.21 -12.05
CA PRO A 223 30.45 11.84 -12.22
C PRO A 223 30.27 10.32 -12.23
N VAL A 224 29.39 9.80 -11.35
CA VAL A 224 29.03 8.37 -11.28
C VAL A 224 27.71 8.10 -11.99
N GLY A 225 26.78 9.05 -11.91
CA GLY A 225 25.47 8.93 -12.53
C GLY A 225 24.32 9.18 -11.55
N ARG A 226 23.12 8.75 -11.96
CA ARG A 226 21.89 8.88 -11.15
C ARG A 226 21.68 7.61 -10.33
N PRO A 227 21.49 7.70 -9.00
CA PRO A 227 21.18 6.54 -8.19
C PRO A 227 19.71 6.12 -8.34
N TRP A 228 19.42 4.89 -7.96
CA TRP A 228 18.07 4.39 -7.81
C TRP A 228 17.58 4.58 -6.38
N LEU A 229 16.30 4.89 -6.28
CA LEU A 229 15.58 5.00 -5.03
C LEU A 229 14.48 3.94 -4.99
N THR A 230 14.48 3.12 -3.95
CA THR A 230 13.44 2.13 -3.66
C THR A 230 12.75 2.52 -2.38
N VAL A 231 11.44 2.67 -2.40
CA VAL A 231 10.64 3.11 -1.25
C VAL A 231 9.60 2.07 -0.90
N VAL A 232 9.48 1.79 0.39
CA VAL A 232 8.40 0.99 0.99
C VAL A 232 7.51 1.92 1.80
N ILE A 233 6.22 1.92 1.52
CA ILE A 233 5.23 2.79 2.15
C ILE A 233 4.08 1.98 2.75
N ASP A 234 3.64 2.35 3.94
CA ASP A 234 2.40 1.85 4.52
C ASP A 234 1.20 2.52 3.85
N SER A 235 0.29 1.71 3.34
CA SER A 235 -0.85 2.20 2.55
C SER A 235 -1.92 2.87 3.39
N TYR A 236 -2.05 2.49 4.67
CA TYR A 236 -3.02 3.08 5.60
C TYR A 236 -2.62 4.50 6.00
N SER A 237 -1.43 4.66 6.52
CA SER A 237 -0.93 5.92 7.08
C SER A 237 -0.28 6.84 6.04
N ARG A 238 0.17 6.29 4.92
CA ARG A 238 1.05 6.94 3.94
C ARG A 238 2.44 7.23 4.48
N CYS A 239 2.80 6.64 5.61
CA CYS A 239 4.12 6.75 6.19
C CYS A 239 5.13 5.95 5.37
N VAL A 240 6.30 6.51 5.12
CA VAL A 240 7.40 5.75 4.51
C VAL A 240 8.01 4.87 5.59
N MET A 241 7.92 3.57 5.35
CA MET A 241 8.43 2.54 6.26
C MET A 241 9.93 2.30 6.07
N GLY A 242 10.39 2.32 4.82
CA GLY A 242 11.77 2.06 4.50
C GLY A 242 12.19 2.61 3.14
N VAL A 243 13.49 2.77 2.97
CA VAL A 243 14.11 3.28 1.76
C VAL A 243 15.44 2.56 1.52
N ASN A 244 15.79 2.39 0.24
CA ASN A 244 17.13 2.03 -0.20
C ASN A 244 17.57 2.99 -1.30
N VAL A 245 18.78 3.53 -1.19
CA VAL A 245 19.40 4.43 -2.16
C VAL A 245 20.69 3.79 -2.63
N GLY A 246 20.88 3.63 -3.94
CA GLY A 246 22.09 2.99 -4.46
C GLY A 246 22.18 3.07 -5.97
N PHE A 247 23.29 2.63 -6.53
CA PHE A 247 23.49 2.55 -7.98
C PHE A 247 23.03 1.22 -8.59
N ASP A 248 22.69 0.25 -7.75
CA ASP A 248 22.18 -1.03 -8.22
C ASP A 248 20.85 -0.85 -8.95
N ALA A 249 20.77 -1.38 -10.15
CA ALA A 249 19.53 -1.40 -10.92
C ALA A 249 18.42 -2.14 -10.15
N PRO A 250 17.14 -1.80 -10.39
CA PRO A 250 16.01 -2.49 -9.77
C PRO A 250 16.15 -4.00 -9.83
N SER A 251 16.07 -4.63 -8.68
CA SER A 251 16.21 -6.08 -8.53
C SER A 251 15.52 -6.55 -7.25
N SER A 252 15.21 -7.84 -7.18
CA SER A 252 14.65 -8.43 -5.96
C SER A 252 15.54 -8.24 -4.73
N GLN A 253 16.84 -8.03 -4.94
CA GLN A 253 17.77 -7.75 -3.86
C GLN A 253 17.60 -6.33 -3.32
N VAL A 254 17.45 -5.36 -4.19
CA VAL A 254 17.20 -3.95 -3.80
C VAL A 254 15.90 -3.84 -3.03
N VAL A 255 14.87 -4.61 -3.44
CA VAL A 255 13.61 -4.74 -2.69
C VAL A 255 13.85 -5.34 -1.30
N ALA A 256 14.66 -6.40 -1.22
CA ALA A 256 14.99 -7.03 0.06
C ALA A 256 15.71 -6.07 1.02
N LEU A 257 16.64 -5.25 0.51
CA LEU A 257 17.30 -4.21 1.31
C LEU A 257 16.32 -3.14 1.81
N ALA A 258 15.42 -2.69 0.94
CA ALA A 258 14.36 -1.74 1.34
C ALA A 258 13.39 -2.34 2.36
N LEU A 259 13.04 -3.64 2.22
CA LEU A 259 12.24 -4.37 3.21
C LEU A 259 12.97 -4.51 4.55
N ARG A 260 14.28 -4.85 4.53
CA ARG A 260 15.10 -4.89 5.74
C ARG A 260 15.02 -3.57 6.50
N HIS A 261 15.25 -2.47 5.77
CA HIS A 261 15.16 -1.14 6.36
C HIS A 261 13.75 -0.81 6.87
N ALA A 262 12.70 -1.26 6.18
CA ALA A 262 11.32 -1.04 6.61
C ALA A 262 10.94 -1.84 7.87
N MET A 263 11.45 -3.06 8.01
CA MET A 263 11.04 -3.99 9.05
C MET A 263 11.75 -3.78 10.39
N LEU A 264 13.00 -3.30 10.35
CA LEU A 264 13.80 -3.09 11.54
C LEU A 264 13.62 -1.68 12.15
N PRO A 265 13.79 -1.50 13.46
CA PRO A 265 14.05 -0.20 14.06
C PRO A 265 15.27 0.46 13.42
N LYS A 266 15.27 1.78 13.31
CA LYS A 266 16.28 2.54 12.58
C LYS A 266 17.08 3.47 13.49
N PRO A 267 18.08 2.95 14.21
CA PRO A 267 18.95 3.75 15.07
C PRO A 267 19.96 4.53 14.22
N TYR A 268 19.55 5.70 13.72
CA TYR A 268 20.46 6.58 13.00
C TYR A 268 21.39 7.34 13.94
N GLY A 269 22.66 7.41 13.57
CA GLY A 269 23.66 8.18 14.31
C GLY A 269 23.55 9.70 14.11
N PRO A 270 24.32 10.48 14.88
CA PRO A 270 24.30 11.94 14.84
C PRO A 270 24.71 12.53 13.49
N GLU A 271 25.39 11.77 12.65
CA GLU A 271 25.78 12.17 11.30
C GLU A 271 24.59 12.44 10.37
N TYR A 272 23.43 11.82 10.64
CA TYR A 272 22.18 12.05 9.90
C TYR A 272 21.48 13.35 10.32
N LYS A 273 21.83 13.92 11.49
CA LYS A 273 21.27 15.18 12.05
C LYS A 273 19.73 15.17 12.03
N LEU A 274 19.12 14.09 12.48
CA LEU A 274 17.67 13.97 12.57
C LEU A 274 17.14 14.77 13.76
N HIS A 275 15.96 15.37 13.59
CA HIS A 275 15.20 16.04 14.66
C HIS A 275 14.14 15.11 15.26
N CYS A 276 13.67 14.13 14.50
CA CYS A 276 12.69 13.15 14.90
C CYS A 276 13.29 11.75 14.81
N GLU A 277 12.72 10.80 15.56
CA GLU A 277 13.04 9.38 15.39
C GLU A 277 12.26 8.82 14.19
N TRP A 278 12.92 7.97 13.41
CA TRP A 278 12.22 7.17 12.41
C TRP A 278 11.61 5.93 13.08
N GLY A 279 10.53 6.15 13.82
CA GLY A 279 9.94 5.15 14.73
C GLY A 279 9.11 4.07 14.04
N THR A 280 9.00 4.03 12.70
CA THR A 280 8.23 2.99 12.01
C THR A 280 9.03 1.71 11.86
N TYR A 281 8.39 0.57 12.13
CA TYR A 281 8.97 -0.78 11.96
C TYR A 281 7.87 -1.84 11.93
N GLY A 282 8.23 -3.10 11.79
CA GLY A 282 7.32 -4.23 11.83
C GLY A 282 7.25 -4.98 10.50
N LYS A 283 6.17 -5.69 10.27
CA LYS A 283 5.97 -6.59 9.14
C LYS A 283 4.61 -6.32 8.50
N PRO A 284 4.48 -6.31 7.16
CA PRO A 284 3.18 -6.21 6.51
C PRO A 284 2.41 -7.52 6.59
N VAL A 285 1.09 -7.47 6.46
CA VAL A 285 0.26 -8.64 6.16
C VAL A 285 0.29 -8.91 4.65
N HIS A 286 0.21 -7.82 3.85
CA HIS A 286 0.22 -7.89 2.40
C HIS A 286 1.26 -6.92 1.83
N PHE A 287 2.06 -7.40 0.90
CA PHE A 287 3.10 -6.63 0.22
C PHE A 287 2.78 -6.51 -1.26
N PHE A 288 2.53 -5.29 -1.73
CA PHE A 288 2.17 -4.99 -3.11
C PHE A 288 3.32 -4.34 -3.86
N THR A 289 3.56 -4.83 -5.07
CA THR A 289 4.60 -4.32 -5.96
C THR A 289 4.05 -4.14 -7.37
N ASP A 290 4.77 -3.42 -8.22
CA ASP A 290 4.43 -3.39 -9.63
C ASP A 290 4.71 -4.75 -10.29
N GLY A 291 4.23 -4.94 -11.53
CA GLY A 291 4.42 -6.17 -12.29
C GLY A 291 5.82 -6.34 -12.90
N GLY A 292 6.82 -5.58 -12.48
CA GLY A 292 8.20 -5.67 -12.94
C GLY A 292 8.82 -7.07 -12.76
N ARG A 293 9.85 -7.40 -13.56
CA ARG A 293 10.52 -8.70 -13.45
C ARG A 293 11.12 -8.94 -12.07
N ASP A 294 11.56 -7.89 -11.41
CA ASP A 294 12.19 -7.90 -10.10
C ASP A 294 11.26 -8.37 -9.01
N PHE A 295 10.01 -8.00 -9.12
CA PHE A 295 8.95 -8.32 -8.17
C PHE A 295 8.26 -9.66 -8.44
N ARG A 296 8.35 -10.20 -9.68
CA ARG A 296 7.85 -11.55 -10.03
C ARG A 296 8.85 -12.65 -9.65
N SER A 297 9.96 -12.29 -9.05
CA SER A 297 11.01 -13.25 -8.73
C SER A 297 10.56 -14.22 -7.62
N ASN A 298 10.95 -15.47 -7.76
CA ASN A 298 10.79 -16.48 -6.70
C ASN A 298 11.45 -16.04 -5.38
N HIS A 299 12.41 -15.12 -5.44
CA HIS A 299 13.10 -14.58 -4.27
C HIS A 299 12.14 -13.80 -3.36
N ILE A 300 11.37 -12.86 -3.89
CA ILE A 300 10.39 -12.07 -3.10
C ILE A 300 9.26 -12.96 -2.57
N GLN A 301 8.76 -13.90 -3.39
CA GLN A 301 7.74 -14.86 -2.94
C GLN A 301 8.22 -15.71 -1.78
N ARG A 302 9.48 -16.16 -1.83
CA ARG A 302 10.09 -16.91 -0.74
C ARG A 302 10.25 -16.06 0.52
N ILE A 303 10.71 -14.82 0.39
CA ILE A 303 10.79 -13.88 1.53
C ILE A 303 9.42 -13.74 2.20
N GLY A 304 8.35 -13.57 1.41
CA GLY A 304 6.99 -13.52 1.94
C GLY A 304 6.60 -14.79 2.69
N ALA A 305 6.89 -15.96 2.12
CA ALA A 305 6.61 -17.25 2.76
C ALA A 305 7.43 -17.45 4.06
N ASP A 306 8.73 -17.13 4.04
CA ASP A 306 9.62 -17.28 5.20
C ASP A 306 9.22 -16.33 6.35
N LEU A 307 8.78 -15.10 6.03
CA LEU A 307 8.40 -14.08 7.02
C LEU A 307 6.90 -14.05 7.32
N GLY A 308 6.09 -14.83 6.59
CA GLY A 308 4.65 -14.97 6.83
C GLY A 308 3.82 -13.77 6.36
N PHE A 309 4.12 -13.19 5.20
CA PHE A 309 3.27 -12.18 4.54
C PHE A 309 2.96 -12.56 3.09
N SER A 310 1.83 -12.08 2.58
CA SER A 310 1.38 -12.36 1.22
C SER A 310 1.95 -11.34 0.23
N CYS A 311 2.54 -11.82 -0.87
CA CYS A 311 3.05 -10.97 -1.95
C CYS A 311 2.01 -10.86 -3.07
N HIS A 312 1.68 -9.63 -3.45
CA HIS A 312 0.73 -9.32 -4.50
C HIS A 312 1.37 -8.43 -5.58
N LEU A 313 0.99 -8.68 -6.82
CA LEU A 313 1.30 -7.77 -7.93
C LEU A 313 0.12 -6.84 -8.14
N ARG A 314 0.38 -5.56 -8.37
CA ARG A 314 -0.66 -4.59 -8.74
C ARG A 314 -1.28 -4.99 -10.09
N ASP A 315 -2.60 -5.03 -10.15
CA ASP A 315 -3.32 -5.35 -11.39
C ASP A 315 -3.33 -4.16 -12.35
N ARG A 316 -3.33 -2.93 -11.82
CA ARG A 316 -3.46 -1.71 -12.61
C ARG A 316 -2.40 -0.67 -12.22
N PRO A 317 -1.80 0.03 -13.22
CA PRO A 317 -0.90 1.15 -12.97
C PRO A 317 -1.46 2.20 -12.00
N PRO A 318 -2.81 2.47 -12.00
CA PRO A 318 -3.42 3.42 -11.08
C PRO A 318 -3.24 3.13 -9.60
N GLU A 319 -3.02 1.91 -9.22
CA GLU A 319 -2.86 1.50 -7.81
C GLU A 319 -1.50 1.91 -7.23
N GLY A 320 -0.51 2.21 -8.08
CA GLY A 320 0.79 2.75 -7.71
C GLY A 320 0.82 4.20 -7.24
N GLY A 321 -0.29 4.93 -7.39
CA GLY A 321 -0.34 6.37 -7.10
C GLY A 321 0.00 6.78 -5.66
N ILE A 322 0.08 5.82 -4.73
CA ILE A 322 0.51 6.05 -3.35
C ILE A 322 2.02 6.27 -3.30
N VAL A 323 2.79 5.35 -3.88
CA VAL A 323 4.26 5.40 -3.90
C VAL A 323 4.75 6.47 -4.89
N GLU A 324 4.14 6.55 -6.09
CA GLU A 324 4.46 7.58 -7.09
C GLU A 324 4.41 9.00 -6.51
N ARG A 325 3.50 9.24 -5.56
CA ARG A 325 3.39 10.54 -4.90
C ARG A 325 4.56 10.83 -3.96
N VAL A 326 5.11 9.82 -3.29
CA VAL A 326 6.33 9.99 -2.48
C VAL A 326 7.47 10.44 -3.38
N PHE A 327 7.67 9.77 -4.51
CA PHE A 327 8.71 10.12 -5.49
C PHE A 327 8.53 11.54 -6.01
N ARG A 328 7.30 11.91 -6.36
CA ARG A 328 7.01 13.28 -6.78
C ARG A 328 7.32 14.29 -5.68
N THR A 329 6.96 14.01 -4.43
CA THR A 329 7.24 14.90 -3.31
C THR A 329 8.74 15.04 -3.08
N LEU A 330 9.49 13.93 -3.15
CA LEU A 330 10.96 13.95 -3.06
C LEU A 330 11.57 14.78 -4.18
N ASN A 331 11.07 14.61 -5.41
CA ASN A 331 11.57 15.37 -6.55
C ASN A 331 11.28 16.86 -6.40
N ASP A 332 10.04 17.22 -6.09
CA ASP A 332 9.58 18.62 -6.03
C ASP A 332 10.16 19.38 -4.82
N GLN A 333 10.38 18.72 -3.68
CA GLN A 333 10.75 19.39 -2.43
C GLN A 333 12.20 19.14 -1.98
N LEU A 334 12.85 18.08 -2.46
CA LEU A 334 14.23 17.78 -2.11
C LEU A 334 15.13 17.86 -3.34
N PHE A 335 14.97 16.95 -4.32
CA PHE A 335 15.94 16.83 -5.43
C PHE A 335 16.06 18.10 -6.26
N SER A 336 14.95 18.81 -6.49
CA SER A 336 14.96 20.08 -7.23
C SER A 336 15.80 21.19 -6.57
N THR A 337 16.16 21.03 -5.30
CA THR A 337 16.99 22.00 -4.54
C THR A 337 18.46 21.59 -4.45
N LEU A 338 18.82 20.40 -4.96
CA LEU A 338 20.16 19.85 -4.85
C LEU A 338 21.03 20.18 -6.07
N PRO A 339 22.35 20.35 -5.88
CA PRO A 339 23.27 20.49 -6.98
C PRO A 339 23.30 19.19 -7.81
N GLY A 340 23.38 19.33 -9.13
CA GLY A 340 23.31 18.18 -10.04
C GLY A 340 21.88 17.69 -10.35
N TYR A 341 20.85 18.50 -10.04
CA TYR A 341 19.47 18.18 -10.40
C TYR A 341 19.28 18.11 -11.91
N THR A 342 18.72 16.98 -12.39
CA THR A 342 18.58 16.70 -13.82
C THR A 342 17.23 17.08 -14.41
N GLY A 343 16.27 17.50 -13.57
CA GLY A 343 14.87 17.66 -13.99
C GLY A 343 14.15 16.33 -14.18
N SER A 344 12.83 16.37 -14.10
CA SER A 344 11.98 15.19 -14.30
C SER A 344 11.82 14.79 -15.78
N ASN A 345 12.19 15.66 -16.72
CA ASN A 345 12.14 15.44 -18.17
C ASN A 345 13.44 15.88 -18.83
N VAL A 346 13.81 15.22 -19.92
CA VAL A 346 15.01 15.55 -20.73
C VAL A 346 14.97 17.03 -21.19
N GLN A 347 13.77 17.57 -21.48
CA GLN A 347 13.57 18.98 -21.89
C GLN A 347 13.79 19.99 -20.76
N GLN A 348 13.72 19.56 -19.50
CA GLN A 348 13.90 20.39 -18.30
C GLN A 348 15.28 20.24 -17.69
N ARG A 349 16.15 19.40 -18.28
CA ARG A 349 17.49 19.17 -17.77
C ARG A 349 18.30 20.46 -17.88
N PRO A 350 18.82 21.01 -16.77
CA PRO A 350 19.75 22.14 -16.82
C PRO A 350 21.03 21.73 -17.57
N GLU A 351 21.50 22.58 -18.47
CA GLU A 351 22.72 22.32 -19.25
C GLU A 351 23.97 22.17 -18.37
N GLU A 352 23.92 22.70 -17.14
CA GLU A 352 25.01 22.70 -16.18
C GLU A 352 24.92 21.60 -15.11
N ALA A 353 23.89 20.73 -15.14
CA ALA A 353 23.69 19.70 -14.12
C ALA A 353 24.93 18.80 -13.90
N ASP A 354 25.62 18.48 -14.99
CA ASP A 354 26.84 17.66 -14.94
C ASP A 354 28.03 18.40 -14.25
N LYS A 355 28.07 19.74 -14.33
CA LYS A 355 29.11 20.57 -13.72
C LYS A 355 28.83 20.90 -12.26
N GLU A 356 27.55 21.00 -11.90
CA GLU A 356 27.11 21.31 -10.55
C GLU A 356 27.06 20.09 -9.64
N ALA A 357 27.09 18.88 -10.20
CA ALA A 357 27.07 17.64 -9.45
C ALA A 357 28.25 17.60 -8.47
N SER A 358 27.96 17.52 -7.17
CA SER A 358 28.96 17.54 -6.10
C SER A 358 28.64 16.60 -4.94
N LEU A 359 27.44 16.02 -4.93
CA LEU A 359 27.01 15.12 -3.87
C LEU A 359 27.48 13.69 -4.11
N THR A 360 27.95 13.05 -3.06
CA THR A 360 28.21 11.62 -3.00
C THR A 360 26.94 10.84 -2.67
N LEU A 361 26.96 9.52 -2.90
CA LEU A 361 25.83 8.64 -2.56
C LEU A 361 25.47 8.71 -1.07
N ARG A 362 26.48 8.74 -0.19
CA ARG A 362 26.28 8.82 1.28
C ARG A 362 25.61 10.14 1.69
N GLU A 363 26.03 11.25 1.12
CA GLU A 363 25.43 12.55 1.40
C GLU A 363 23.98 12.61 0.91
N LEU A 364 23.68 12.08 -0.28
CA LEU A 364 22.32 11.99 -0.78
C LEU A 364 21.46 11.08 0.12
N GLU A 365 21.96 9.94 0.56
CA GLU A 365 21.27 9.05 1.49
C GLU A 365 20.91 9.79 2.79
N GLN A 366 21.86 10.52 3.39
CA GLN A 366 21.61 11.31 4.59
C GLN A 366 20.54 12.37 4.39
N LEU A 367 20.54 13.05 3.24
CA LEU A 367 19.52 14.05 2.89
C LEU A 367 18.13 13.41 2.69
N VAL A 368 18.06 12.27 1.99
CA VAL A 368 16.81 11.53 1.77
C VAL A 368 16.25 11.02 3.09
N VAL A 369 17.09 10.39 3.93
CA VAL A 369 16.69 9.89 5.25
C VAL A 369 16.14 11.03 6.11
N ARG A 370 16.86 12.17 6.19
CA ARG A 370 16.42 13.34 6.95
C ARG A 370 15.10 13.90 6.43
N PHE A 371 14.97 14.06 5.12
CA PHE A 371 13.73 14.56 4.52
C PHE A 371 12.55 13.63 4.80
N LEU A 372 12.72 12.32 4.68
CA LEU A 372 11.66 11.35 4.94
C LEU A 372 11.28 11.29 6.42
N CYS A 373 12.26 11.30 7.31
CA CYS A 373 12.04 11.23 8.76
C CYS A 373 11.42 12.52 9.31
N ASP A 374 12.08 13.65 9.10
CA ASP A 374 11.74 14.92 9.75
C ASP A 374 10.62 15.69 9.04
N ASN A 375 10.53 15.56 7.70
CA ASN A 375 9.57 16.34 6.92
C ASN A 375 8.41 15.49 6.42
N TYR A 376 8.66 14.45 5.63
CA TYR A 376 7.61 13.69 4.96
C TYR A 376 6.71 12.94 5.96
N ASN A 377 7.30 12.14 6.85
CA ASN A 377 6.56 11.35 7.83
C ASN A 377 5.90 12.23 8.90
N GLN A 378 6.47 13.38 9.21
CA GLN A 378 5.92 14.35 10.16
C GLN A 378 4.95 15.35 9.54
N SER A 379 4.75 15.32 8.23
CA SER A 379 3.79 16.21 7.58
C SER A 379 2.38 15.61 7.55
N ILE A 380 1.39 16.50 7.67
CA ILE A 380 -0.02 16.14 7.58
C ILE A 380 -0.37 15.83 6.11
N ASP A 381 -1.03 14.71 5.86
CA ASP A 381 -1.70 14.51 4.58
C ASP A 381 -3.15 15.00 4.71
N ALA A 382 -3.49 16.10 4.05
CA ALA A 382 -4.81 16.76 4.11
C ALA A 382 -6.00 15.83 3.80
N ARG A 383 -5.76 14.65 3.24
CA ARG A 383 -6.78 13.62 2.95
C ARG A 383 -7.05 12.72 4.14
N MET A 384 -6.12 12.69 5.09
CA MET A 384 -6.12 11.77 6.22
C MET A 384 -6.54 12.45 7.53
N GLY A 385 -7.02 13.70 7.48
CA GLY A 385 -7.39 14.49 8.64
C GLY A 385 -6.20 15.31 9.18
N ASP A 386 -6.21 15.57 10.50
CA ASP A 386 -5.28 16.49 11.14
C ASP A 386 -4.01 15.82 11.72
N GLN A 387 -3.85 14.51 11.49
CA GLN A 387 -2.70 13.76 11.99
C GLN A 387 -1.54 13.78 10.99
N THR A 388 -0.30 13.78 11.51
CA THR A 388 0.87 13.49 10.68
C THR A 388 0.81 12.04 10.20
N ARG A 389 1.55 11.72 9.14
CA ARG A 389 1.63 10.34 8.64
C ARG A 389 2.16 9.38 9.72
N PHE A 390 3.15 9.83 10.49
CA PHE A 390 3.69 9.04 11.60
C PHE A 390 2.66 8.83 12.71
N GLN A 391 2.00 9.89 13.19
CA GLN A 391 0.93 9.76 14.19
C GLN A 391 -0.20 8.84 13.73
N ARG A 392 -0.57 8.92 12.45
CA ARG A 392 -1.57 8.02 11.88
C ARG A 392 -1.08 6.57 11.81
N TRP A 393 0.21 6.35 11.51
CA TRP A 393 0.79 5.02 11.55
C TRP A 393 0.74 4.45 12.96
N GLU A 394 1.14 5.21 13.94
CA GLU A 394 1.15 4.81 15.34
C GLU A 394 -0.27 4.53 15.86
N ALA A 395 -1.20 5.45 15.62
CA ALA A 395 -2.61 5.31 16.03
C ALA A 395 -3.36 4.18 15.30
N GLY A 396 -2.93 3.82 14.10
CA GLY A 396 -3.51 2.76 13.29
C GLY A 396 -2.98 1.36 13.58
N LEU A 397 -2.04 1.20 14.50
CA LEU A 397 -1.54 -0.13 14.89
C LEU A 397 -2.58 -0.85 15.77
N ILE A 398 -2.89 -2.10 15.43
CA ILE A 398 -3.75 -2.97 16.25
C ILE A 398 -3.03 -3.39 17.54
N ALA A 399 -1.72 -3.63 17.44
CA ALA A 399 -0.83 -3.96 18.54
C ALA A 399 0.57 -3.45 18.22
N PRO A 400 1.45 -3.25 19.22
CA PRO A 400 2.85 -2.95 18.96
C PRO A 400 3.45 -4.00 18.02
N PRO A 401 4.15 -3.61 16.95
CA PRO A 401 4.74 -4.57 16.03
C PRO A 401 5.80 -5.43 16.72
N ASP A 402 5.85 -6.71 16.34
CA ASP A 402 6.90 -7.61 16.83
C ASP A 402 8.27 -7.13 16.36
N LEU A 403 9.24 -7.15 17.27
CA LEU A 403 10.64 -6.93 16.95
C LEU A 403 11.19 -8.20 16.27
N LEU A 404 11.58 -8.07 15.02
CA LEU A 404 12.21 -9.16 14.29
C LEU A 404 13.68 -9.30 14.71
N GLU A 405 14.12 -10.54 14.90
CA GLU A 405 15.54 -10.82 15.10
C GLU A 405 16.30 -10.47 13.82
N GLU A 406 17.23 -9.53 13.89
CA GLU A 406 17.98 -9.01 12.73
C GLU A 406 18.67 -10.12 11.94
N ARG A 407 19.31 -11.06 12.64
CA ARG A 407 19.98 -12.19 12.01
C ARG A 407 19.02 -13.11 11.26
N HIS A 408 17.87 -13.41 11.84
CA HIS A 408 16.85 -14.22 11.17
C HIS A 408 16.30 -13.51 9.94
N LEU A 409 16.04 -12.21 10.05
CA LEU A 409 15.59 -11.39 8.94
C LEU A 409 16.62 -11.37 7.81
N ASP A 410 17.90 -11.15 8.11
CA ASP A 410 18.97 -11.13 7.12
C ASP A 410 19.05 -12.47 6.35
N ILE A 411 18.91 -13.59 7.05
CA ILE A 411 18.89 -14.92 6.43
C ILE A 411 17.69 -15.07 5.49
N CYS A 412 16.48 -14.63 5.90
CA CYS A 412 15.28 -14.67 5.05
C CYS A 412 15.41 -13.80 3.79
N LEU A 413 16.07 -12.65 3.92
CA LEU A 413 16.25 -11.68 2.82
C LEU A 413 17.39 -12.05 1.86
N MET A 414 18.27 -12.98 2.23
CA MET A 414 19.38 -13.40 1.39
C MET A 414 18.93 -14.10 0.11
N LYS A 415 19.67 -13.90 -0.98
CA LYS A 415 19.50 -14.72 -2.19
C LYS A 415 19.85 -16.16 -1.91
N ALA A 416 19.14 -17.08 -2.56
CA ALA A 416 19.44 -18.49 -2.52
C ALA A 416 19.94 -19.01 -3.86
N SER A 417 20.87 -19.97 -3.80
CA SER A 417 21.37 -20.73 -4.96
C SER A 417 21.57 -22.18 -4.54
N ARG A 418 21.25 -23.12 -5.42
CA ARG A 418 21.52 -24.53 -5.17
C ARG A 418 22.88 -24.92 -5.73
N ARG A 419 23.67 -25.66 -4.96
CA ARG A 419 24.99 -26.16 -5.36
C ARG A 419 25.20 -27.57 -4.80
N THR A 420 25.99 -28.36 -5.52
CA THR A 420 26.40 -29.70 -5.05
C THR A 420 27.72 -29.60 -4.32
N VAL A 421 27.81 -30.21 -3.16
CA VAL A 421 29.06 -30.32 -2.40
C VAL A 421 30.01 -31.24 -3.15
N GLN A 422 31.19 -30.74 -3.47
CA GLN A 422 32.22 -31.51 -4.20
C GLN A 422 32.89 -32.53 -3.28
N ARG A 423 33.47 -33.59 -3.89
CA ARG A 423 34.13 -34.69 -3.17
C ARG A 423 35.22 -34.26 -2.16
N GLY A 424 35.79 -33.08 -2.34
CA GLY A 424 36.76 -32.49 -1.40
C GLY A 424 36.14 -31.67 -0.27
N GLY A 425 34.82 -31.74 -0.02
CA GLY A 425 34.16 -31.00 1.06
C GLY A 425 34.11 -29.48 0.80
N TYR A 426 33.98 -29.06 -0.43
CA TYR A 426 33.88 -27.67 -0.80
C TYR A 426 32.70 -27.42 -1.76
N LEU A 427 32.29 -26.17 -1.84
CA LEU A 427 31.26 -25.69 -2.78
C LEU A 427 31.92 -24.77 -3.80
N GLN A 428 31.42 -24.83 -5.03
CA GLN A 428 31.82 -23.90 -6.08
C GLN A 428 30.65 -22.97 -6.42
N PHE A 429 30.87 -21.67 -6.25
CA PHE A 429 29.89 -20.66 -6.54
C PHE A 429 30.56 -19.42 -7.12
N GLU A 430 30.11 -18.94 -8.29
CA GLU A 430 30.70 -17.81 -9.05
C GLU A 430 32.21 -17.90 -9.22
N ASN A 431 32.72 -19.07 -9.58
CA ASN A 431 34.15 -19.42 -9.72
C ASN A 431 34.96 -19.32 -8.42
N LEU A 432 34.34 -19.08 -7.28
CA LEU A 432 34.95 -19.12 -5.96
C LEU A 432 34.80 -20.50 -5.34
N MET A 433 35.78 -20.89 -4.56
CA MET A 433 35.77 -22.12 -3.76
C MET A 433 35.42 -21.76 -2.31
N PHE A 434 34.35 -22.35 -1.78
CA PHE A 434 33.89 -22.14 -0.41
C PHE A 434 34.15 -23.37 0.42
N ARG A 435 34.75 -23.19 1.59
CA ARG A 435 34.93 -24.23 2.60
C ARG A 435 34.20 -23.87 3.87
N GLY A 436 33.62 -24.88 4.50
CA GLY A 436 32.94 -24.75 5.79
C GLY A 436 33.11 -26.02 6.58
N GLU A 437 32.93 -25.92 7.90
CA GLU A 437 32.96 -27.07 8.79
C GLU A 437 31.89 -28.09 8.37
N TYR A 438 32.20 -29.36 8.50
CA TYR A 438 31.29 -30.49 8.23
C TYR A 438 30.88 -30.70 6.75
N LEU A 439 31.19 -29.81 5.81
CA LEU A 439 30.79 -29.98 4.40
C LEU A 439 31.32 -31.29 3.78
N ALA A 440 32.45 -31.78 4.23
CA ALA A 440 33.02 -33.03 3.74
C ALA A 440 32.09 -34.25 3.92
N GLY A 441 31.30 -34.26 4.97
CA GLY A 441 30.32 -35.33 5.25
C GLY A 441 29.13 -35.36 4.29
N TYR A 442 28.95 -34.29 3.51
CA TYR A 442 27.81 -34.12 2.57
C TYR A 442 28.26 -34.14 1.11
N ALA A 443 29.43 -34.69 0.82
CA ALA A 443 29.96 -34.75 -0.54
C ALA A 443 29.02 -35.51 -1.48
N GLY A 444 28.63 -34.86 -2.59
CA GLY A 444 27.67 -35.36 -3.57
C GLY A 444 26.22 -34.90 -3.31
N GLU A 445 25.91 -34.35 -2.15
CA GLU A 445 24.57 -33.83 -1.86
C GLU A 445 24.39 -32.41 -2.44
N THR A 446 23.13 -32.12 -2.83
CA THR A 446 22.74 -30.77 -3.26
C THR A 446 22.24 -29.99 -2.05
N VAL A 447 22.89 -28.85 -1.80
CA VAL A 447 22.58 -27.94 -0.70
C VAL A 447 22.07 -26.59 -1.22
N SER A 448 21.33 -25.86 -0.41
CA SER A 448 20.91 -24.48 -0.66
C SER A 448 21.93 -23.53 -0.04
N LEU A 449 22.44 -22.60 -0.84
CA LEU A 449 23.29 -21.52 -0.35
C LEU A 449 22.43 -20.27 -0.19
N ARG A 450 22.53 -19.62 0.95
CA ARG A 450 22.02 -18.25 1.16
C ARG A 450 23.21 -17.32 1.26
N PHE A 451 23.16 -16.19 0.57
CA PHE A 451 24.28 -15.24 0.50
C PHE A 451 23.77 -13.80 0.41
N ASN A 452 24.54 -12.90 0.98
CA ASN A 452 24.35 -11.47 0.80
C ASN A 452 24.98 -11.02 -0.54
N PRO A 453 24.22 -10.48 -1.49
CA PRO A 453 24.80 -10.03 -2.75
C PRO A 453 25.79 -8.87 -2.66
N SER A 454 25.74 -8.09 -1.59
CA SER A 454 26.73 -7.04 -1.36
C SER A 454 28.08 -7.59 -0.89
N ASP A 455 28.08 -8.81 -0.34
CA ASP A 455 29.30 -9.51 0.09
C ASP A 455 29.08 -11.01 0.07
N ILE A 456 29.59 -11.67 -0.97
CA ILE A 456 29.48 -13.12 -1.12
C ILE A 456 30.66 -13.90 -0.55
N THR A 457 31.59 -13.27 0.14
CA THR A 457 32.75 -13.96 0.74
C THR A 457 32.35 -14.96 1.80
N THR A 458 31.18 -14.79 2.40
CA THR A 458 30.55 -15.73 3.34
C THR A 458 29.19 -16.19 2.79
N VAL A 459 28.96 -17.51 2.82
CA VAL A 459 27.66 -18.10 2.46
C VAL A 459 27.16 -18.99 3.58
N TRP A 460 25.83 -19.04 3.74
CA TRP A 460 25.15 -19.91 4.69
C TRP A 460 24.61 -21.12 3.94
N VAL A 461 24.96 -22.30 4.39
CA VAL A 461 24.64 -23.57 3.75
C VAL A 461 23.51 -24.24 4.46
N TYR A 462 22.47 -24.63 3.74
CA TYR A 462 21.28 -25.31 4.24
C TYR A 462 21.09 -26.63 3.51
N ARG A 463 20.68 -27.66 4.25
CA ARG A 463 20.24 -28.94 3.70
C ARG A 463 18.72 -28.99 3.65
N GLN A 464 18.18 -29.68 2.64
CA GLN A 464 16.76 -29.95 2.57
C GLN A 464 16.44 -31.24 3.36
N GLU A 465 15.64 -31.11 4.42
CA GLU A 465 15.12 -32.23 5.19
C GLU A 465 13.60 -32.09 5.28
N ASP A 466 12.86 -33.14 4.92
CA ASP A 466 11.38 -33.20 5.02
C ASP A 466 10.67 -31.91 4.58
N ASN A 467 11.08 -31.37 3.43
CA ASN A 467 10.58 -30.12 2.86
C ASN A 467 10.92 -28.85 3.66
N ARG A 468 11.85 -28.91 4.62
CA ARG A 468 12.38 -27.77 5.38
C ARG A 468 13.87 -27.57 5.12
N GLU A 469 14.30 -26.30 5.10
CA GLU A 469 15.72 -25.96 5.04
C GLU A 469 16.32 -25.98 6.46
N VAL A 470 17.26 -26.88 6.70
CA VAL A 470 17.99 -26.97 7.99
C VAL A 470 19.38 -26.38 7.80
N PHE A 471 19.76 -25.44 8.66
CA PHE A 471 21.08 -24.83 8.65
C PHE A 471 22.16 -25.88 8.90
N LEU A 472 23.14 -25.94 8.02
CA LEU A 472 24.26 -26.87 8.11
C LEU A 472 25.52 -26.20 8.68
N THR A 473 26.01 -25.17 7.98
CA THR A 473 27.25 -24.48 8.33
C THR A 473 27.36 -23.14 7.61
N ARG A 474 28.34 -22.33 8.03
CA ARG A 474 28.86 -21.22 7.22
C ARG A 474 30.04 -21.70 6.40
N ALA A 475 30.15 -21.23 5.18
CA ALA A 475 31.29 -21.50 4.33
C ALA A 475 31.88 -20.18 3.84
N PHE A 476 33.21 -20.14 3.79
CA PHE A 476 33.99 -18.94 3.45
C PHE A 476 34.70 -19.11 2.12
N ALA A 477 34.75 -18.05 1.34
CA ALA A 477 35.51 -18.03 0.10
C ALA A 477 37.01 -18.09 0.39
N GLN A 478 37.66 -19.12 -0.12
CA GLN A 478 39.09 -19.36 0.10
C GLN A 478 39.95 -18.24 -0.49
N GLY A 479 40.79 -17.63 0.35
CA GLY A 479 41.69 -16.54 -0.04
C GLY A 479 41.05 -15.16 -0.09
N LEU A 480 39.79 -15.03 0.35
CA LEU A 480 39.03 -13.77 0.46
C LEU A 480 38.43 -13.56 1.84
N GLU A 481 38.99 -14.19 2.87
CA GLU A 481 38.42 -14.19 4.23
C GLU A 481 38.37 -12.79 4.88
N THR A 482 39.25 -11.88 4.43
CA THR A 482 39.34 -10.49 4.93
C THR A 482 38.89 -9.44 3.93
N GLU A 483 38.47 -9.86 2.74
CA GLU A 483 38.01 -8.97 1.67
C GLU A 483 36.49 -8.94 1.61
N GLN A 484 35.97 -7.95 0.90
CA GLN A 484 34.56 -7.88 0.52
C GLN A 484 34.45 -7.98 -0.99
N LEU A 485 33.53 -8.80 -1.47
CA LEU A 485 33.28 -9.01 -2.90
C LEU A 485 31.78 -9.11 -3.15
N SER A 486 31.25 -8.20 -3.94
CA SER A 486 29.86 -8.24 -4.32
C SER A 486 29.57 -9.33 -5.36
N TYR A 487 28.32 -9.78 -5.41
CA TYR A 487 27.85 -10.78 -6.37
C TYR A 487 28.03 -10.34 -7.82
N GLU A 488 27.80 -9.06 -8.12
CA GLU A 488 27.94 -8.54 -9.48
C GLU A 488 29.42 -8.43 -9.89
N GLU A 489 30.31 -8.05 -8.98
CA GLU A 489 31.78 -8.08 -9.24
C GLU A 489 32.26 -9.51 -9.48
N ALA A 490 31.83 -10.47 -8.66
CA ALA A 490 32.16 -11.88 -8.85
C ALA A 490 31.68 -12.42 -10.19
N LYS A 491 30.49 -12.06 -10.64
CA LYS A 491 29.97 -12.39 -11.97
C LYS A 491 30.77 -11.75 -13.08
N ALA A 492 31.12 -10.48 -12.94
CA ALA A 492 31.93 -9.76 -13.93
C ALA A 492 33.32 -10.41 -14.08
N ILE A 493 33.96 -10.76 -12.96
CA ILE A 493 35.22 -11.50 -12.92
C ILE A 493 35.06 -12.87 -13.59
N SER A 494 33.99 -13.61 -13.20
CA SER A 494 33.70 -14.93 -13.79
C SER A 494 33.45 -14.87 -15.30
N LYS A 495 32.82 -13.81 -15.79
CA LYS A 495 32.60 -13.57 -17.23
C LYS A 495 33.91 -13.30 -17.94
N ARG A 496 34.76 -12.41 -17.42
CA ARG A 496 36.08 -12.08 -17.98
C ARG A 496 36.99 -13.30 -18.05
N LEU A 497 37.01 -14.12 -16.98
CA LEU A 497 37.78 -15.38 -16.97
C LEU A 497 37.31 -16.37 -18.03
N ARG A 498 36.01 -16.49 -18.26
CA ARG A 498 35.44 -17.33 -19.31
C ARG A 498 35.77 -16.83 -20.72
N GLU A 499 35.76 -15.52 -20.92
CA GLU A 499 36.11 -14.89 -22.18
C GLU A 499 37.60 -15.06 -22.47
N ALA A 500 38.46 -14.81 -21.49
CA ALA A 500 39.92 -15.06 -21.60
C ALA A 500 40.23 -16.53 -21.87
N GLY A 501 39.58 -17.47 -21.18
CA GLY A 501 39.75 -18.91 -21.43
C GLY A 501 39.31 -19.34 -22.84
N LYS A 502 38.30 -18.71 -23.43
CA LYS A 502 37.88 -18.96 -24.81
C LYS A 502 38.91 -18.46 -25.83
N VAL A 503 39.52 -17.32 -25.59
CA VAL A 503 40.57 -16.78 -26.45
C VAL A 503 41.79 -17.73 -26.44
N ILE A 504 42.24 -18.17 -25.26
CA ILE A 504 43.36 -19.12 -25.11
C ILE A 504 43.05 -20.48 -25.76
N SER A 505 41.80 -20.97 -25.68
CA SER A 505 41.44 -22.23 -26.31
C SER A 505 41.33 -22.18 -27.83
N ASN A 506 41.07 -21.02 -28.40
CA ASN A 506 40.99 -20.82 -29.85
C ASN A 506 42.39 -20.65 -30.49
N ASP A 507 43.37 -20.18 -29.73
CA ASP A 507 44.76 -19.98 -30.25
C ASP A 507 45.69 -21.20 -30.08
N GLY A 508 45.17 -22.33 -29.61
CA GLY A 508 45.88 -23.62 -29.63
C GLY A 508 47.09 -23.75 -28.71
N GLU A 509 47.33 -22.81 -27.80
CA GLU A 509 48.45 -22.89 -26.86
C GLU A 509 48.02 -23.16 -25.40
N SER A 510 48.48 -24.33 -24.97
CA SER A 510 48.85 -24.73 -23.59
C SER A 510 47.79 -24.74 -22.49
N ARG A 511 47.39 -25.95 -22.12
CA ARG A 511 46.65 -26.33 -20.90
C ARG A 511 47.44 -26.18 -19.59
N THR A 512 48.15 -25.10 -19.36
CA THR A 512 48.84 -24.87 -18.09
C THR A 512 48.52 -23.50 -17.56
N GLY A 513 47.68 -23.48 -16.53
CA GLY A 513 47.39 -22.27 -15.74
C GLY A 513 45.90 -22.04 -15.51
N LYS A 514 45.29 -22.83 -14.66
CA LYS A 514 44.10 -22.38 -13.96
C LYS A 514 44.53 -21.24 -13.02
N SER A 515 44.50 -20.00 -13.56
CA SER A 515 44.55 -18.81 -12.70
C SER A 515 43.45 -18.94 -11.65
N SER A 516 43.81 -18.90 -10.38
CA SER A 516 42.81 -18.95 -9.30
C SER A 516 41.95 -17.69 -9.38
N ALA A 517 40.71 -17.76 -8.89
CA ALA A 517 39.83 -16.59 -8.83
C ALA A 517 40.49 -15.45 -8.01
N CYS A 518 41.36 -15.75 -7.05
CA CYS A 518 42.19 -14.81 -6.30
C CYS A 518 43.19 -14.04 -7.18
N GLU A 519 43.87 -14.71 -8.13
CA GLU A 519 44.75 -14.03 -9.06
C GLU A 519 43.97 -13.12 -10.01
N ALA A 520 42.80 -13.56 -10.49
CA ALA A 520 41.92 -12.74 -11.30
C ALA A 520 41.39 -11.52 -10.57
N TYR A 521 41.09 -11.66 -9.28
CA TYR A 521 40.67 -10.54 -8.41
C TYR A 521 41.81 -9.52 -8.29
N PHE A 522 43.06 -9.96 -8.08
CA PHE A 522 44.24 -9.10 -8.05
C PHE A 522 44.42 -8.32 -9.36
N TYR A 523 44.35 -9.00 -10.49
CA TYR A 523 44.48 -8.34 -11.81
C TYR A 523 43.35 -7.34 -12.11
N THR A 524 42.18 -7.55 -11.51
CA THR A 524 41.01 -6.69 -11.77
C THR A 524 40.92 -5.51 -10.81
N THR A 525 41.32 -5.68 -9.56
CA THR A 525 41.16 -4.66 -8.50
C THR A 525 42.45 -3.97 -8.09
N GLY A 526 43.63 -4.51 -8.49
CA GLY A 526 44.95 -4.03 -8.07
C GLY A 526 45.28 -4.26 -6.59
N LYS A 527 44.41 -4.94 -5.85
CA LYS A 527 44.62 -5.25 -4.43
C LYS A 527 45.25 -6.65 -4.29
N LYS A 528 46.41 -6.72 -3.65
CA LYS A 528 47.03 -8.02 -3.32
C LYS A 528 46.22 -8.73 -2.23
N PRO A 529 45.82 -10.00 -2.43
CA PRO A 529 45.31 -10.81 -1.35
C PRO A 529 46.40 -10.95 -0.28
N ILE A 530 46.05 -10.72 0.97
CA ILE A 530 46.92 -10.99 2.12
C ILE A 530 46.98 -12.50 2.25
N ILE A 531 48.01 -13.13 1.72
CA ILE A 531 48.27 -14.55 1.94
C ILE A 531 48.80 -14.67 3.37
N PRO A 532 48.12 -15.33 4.30
CA PRO A 532 48.74 -15.64 5.59
C PRO A 532 49.91 -16.57 5.33
N VAL A 533 51.12 -16.12 5.65
CA VAL A 533 52.29 -16.96 5.70
C VAL A 533 52.05 -18.00 6.80
N VAL A 534 51.64 -19.17 6.40
CA VAL A 534 51.67 -20.33 7.31
C VAL A 534 53.17 -20.63 7.52
N ALA A 535 53.71 -20.19 8.64
CA ALA A 535 55.02 -20.62 9.08
C ALA A 535 54.99 -22.14 9.25
N ALA A 536 55.98 -22.80 8.65
CA ALA A 536 56.19 -24.22 8.60
C ALA A 536 56.32 -24.85 10.02
#